data_bfbae1585d3b07971981cf05ca6dd2c6
#
_entry.id   bfbae1585d3b07971981cf05ca6dd2c6
#
_cell.length_a   1.000
_cell.length_b   1.000
_cell.length_c   1.000
_cell.angle_alpha   90.00
_cell.angle_beta   90.00
_cell.angle_gamma   90.00
#
_symmetry.space_group_name_H-M   'P 1'
#
loop_
_entity.id
_entity.type
_entity.pdbx_description
1 polymer ?
#
loop_
_entity_poly.entity_id
_entity_poly.type
_entity_poly.pdbx_seq_one_letter_code
_entity_poly.pdbx_strand_id
1 'polypeptide(L)'
;GFDLKFPHHENERAQSEAVYNSPLANNWMHVGFINMGDEKMSKSLGNVVYMKDFLEKYNPDIFRLFVLKGYYRSPLVYTDESIKAAENEIKKYTNCKKSADLFVKYHELKDGELLEEYYDPFMEALADDFNVPNALAIFDKLVKDLNNAIRQKQENLISSLYFTFNRLHDIIGLKLETPTIDEEILKLYREFETLRLEKNYSEADKIRAI
;
A
#
# COMPACT_ATOMS: atom_id res chain seq x y z
N GLY A 1 13.18 11.39 -16.18
CA GLY A 1 13.00 10.04 -16.68
C GLY A 1 14.27 9.48 -17.31
N PHE A 2 14.28 8.18 -17.58
CA PHE A 2 15.44 7.53 -18.19
C PHE A 2 15.83 8.12 -19.56
N ASP A 3 14.87 8.61 -20.33
CA ASP A 3 15.04 9.27 -21.63
C ASP A 3 15.79 10.60 -21.53
N LEU A 4 15.81 11.24 -20.38
CA LEU A 4 16.48 12.51 -20.17
C LEU A 4 17.92 12.35 -19.65
N LYS A 5 18.39 11.10 -19.44
CA LYS A 5 19.74 10.85 -18.94
C LYS A 5 20.80 11.52 -19.83
N PHE A 6 20.64 11.39 -21.15
CA PHE A 6 21.48 12.04 -22.13
C PHE A 6 20.62 12.55 -23.30
N PRO A 7 20.85 13.81 -23.78
CA PRO A 7 21.85 14.77 -23.29
C PRO A 7 21.38 15.69 -22.16
N HIS A 8 20.10 15.65 -21.74
CA HIS A 8 19.48 16.69 -20.88
C HIS A 8 20.14 16.77 -19.49
N HIS A 9 20.10 15.69 -18.71
CA HIS A 9 20.66 15.68 -17.35
C HIS A 9 22.18 15.86 -17.33
N GLU A 10 22.89 15.35 -18.34
CA GLU A 10 24.33 15.59 -18.48
C GLU A 10 24.64 17.06 -18.73
N ASN A 11 23.84 17.74 -19.54
CA ASN A 11 24.02 19.18 -19.77
C ASN A 11 23.65 19.99 -18.52
N GLU A 12 22.59 19.66 -17.81
CA GLU A 12 22.24 20.29 -16.52
C GLU A 12 23.37 20.15 -15.51
N ARG A 13 23.91 18.95 -15.38
CA ARG A 13 25.04 18.67 -14.52
C ARG A 13 26.26 19.52 -14.88
N ALA A 14 26.67 19.50 -16.15
CA ALA A 14 27.82 20.26 -16.62
C ALA A 14 27.67 21.77 -16.38
N GLN A 15 26.50 22.35 -16.62
CA GLN A 15 26.23 23.76 -16.37
C GLN A 15 26.30 24.12 -14.89
N SER A 16 25.66 23.32 -14.02
CA SER A 16 25.65 23.55 -12.59
C SER A 16 27.05 23.41 -11.97
N GLU A 17 27.77 22.34 -12.33
CA GLU A 17 29.12 22.09 -11.84
C GLU A 17 30.11 23.19 -12.26
N ALA A 18 29.97 23.71 -13.47
CA ALA A 18 30.79 24.82 -13.97
C ALA A 18 30.55 26.12 -13.21
N VAL A 19 29.34 26.38 -12.74
CA VAL A 19 28.99 27.60 -11.97
C VAL A 19 29.33 27.46 -10.50
N TYR A 20 29.00 26.33 -9.87
CA TYR A 20 29.11 26.17 -8.43
C TYR A 20 30.37 25.43 -7.98
N ASN A 21 31.16 24.90 -8.90
CA ASN A 21 32.36 24.09 -8.63
C ASN A 21 32.11 22.96 -7.62
N SER A 22 30.93 22.37 -7.68
CA SER A 22 30.47 21.28 -6.81
C SER A 22 29.50 20.37 -7.57
N PRO A 23 29.40 19.06 -7.21
CA PRO A 23 28.45 18.16 -7.84
C PRO A 23 27.01 18.68 -7.71
N LEU A 24 26.22 18.59 -8.78
CA LEU A 24 24.79 18.93 -8.78
C LEU A 24 23.99 18.01 -7.83
N ALA A 25 24.36 16.74 -7.78
CA ALA A 25 23.75 15.76 -6.87
C ALA A 25 24.75 14.64 -6.56
N ASN A 26 24.69 14.14 -5.34
CA ASN A 26 25.52 12.99 -4.91
C ASN A 26 24.99 11.67 -5.48
N ASN A 27 23.69 11.54 -5.65
CA ASN A 27 23.04 10.34 -6.16
C ASN A 27 22.04 10.71 -7.28
N TRP A 28 21.99 9.90 -8.32
CA TRP A 28 21.09 10.06 -9.45
C TRP A 28 20.15 8.86 -9.56
N MET A 29 18.85 9.13 -9.58
CA MET A 29 17.82 8.12 -9.78
C MET A 29 17.06 8.40 -11.10
N HIS A 30 17.06 7.42 -12.01
CA HIS A 30 16.34 7.48 -13.25
C HIS A 30 15.21 6.47 -13.25
N VAL A 31 13.99 6.95 -13.45
CA VAL A 31 12.77 6.12 -13.47
C VAL A 31 12.39 5.71 -14.89
N GLY A 32 11.78 4.54 -15.02
CA GLY A 32 11.20 4.04 -16.26
C GLY A 32 9.99 4.87 -16.73
N PHE A 33 9.37 4.43 -17.81
CA PHE A 33 8.19 5.06 -18.39
C PHE A 33 6.90 4.42 -17.91
N ILE A 34 5.79 5.15 -18.10
CA ILE A 34 4.45 4.55 -18.07
C ILE A 34 4.00 4.42 -19.53
N ASN A 35 3.72 3.19 -19.95
CA ASN A 35 3.22 2.87 -21.28
C ASN A 35 1.70 2.64 -21.21
N MET A 36 1.01 2.95 -22.32
CA MET A 36 -0.40 2.59 -22.53
C MET A 36 -0.43 1.35 -23.42
N GLY A 37 -0.61 0.16 -22.81
CA GLY A 37 -0.39 -1.09 -23.53
C GLY A 37 1.05 -1.17 -24.08
N ASP A 38 1.19 -1.42 -25.36
CA ASP A 38 2.50 -1.54 -26.03
C ASP A 38 3.10 -0.19 -26.46
N GLU A 39 2.36 0.93 -26.31
CA GLU A 39 2.80 2.25 -26.75
C GLU A 39 3.22 3.14 -25.58
N LYS A 40 4.25 3.95 -25.79
CA LYS A 40 4.64 4.99 -24.83
C LYS A 40 3.50 6.00 -24.66
N MET A 41 3.12 6.30 -23.40
CA MET A 41 2.19 7.38 -23.12
C MET A 41 2.78 8.71 -23.56
N SER A 42 2.12 9.42 -24.48
CA SER A 42 2.57 10.73 -24.96
C SER A 42 1.41 11.62 -25.40
N LYS A 43 1.60 12.94 -25.24
CA LYS A 43 0.61 13.93 -25.70
C LYS A 43 0.37 13.89 -27.20
N SER A 44 1.41 13.60 -27.98
CA SER A 44 1.34 13.53 -29.44
C SER A 44 0.47 12.37 -29.95
N LEU A 45 0.38 11.30 -29.19
CA LEU A 45 -0.46 10.12 -29.49
C LEU A 45 -1.89 10.26 -28.92
N GLY A 46 -2.15 11.28 -28.10
CA GLY A 46 -3.46 11.49 -27.48
C GLY A 46 -3.84 10.43 -26.44
N ASN A 47 -2.91 9.56 -26.04
CA ASN A 47 -3.13 8.45 -25.12
C ASN A 47 -2.71 8.78 -23.66
N VAL A 48 -2.81 10.04 -23.26
CA VAL A 48 -2.44 10.49 -21.91
C VAL A 48 -3.61 10.35 -20.95
N VAL A 49 -3.36 9.69 -19.80
CA VAL A 49 -4.26 9.74 -18.66
C VAL A 49 -3.83 10.88 -17.75
N TYR A 50 -4.68 11.89 -17.63
CA TYR A 50 -4.41 12.96 -16.68
C TYR A 50 -4.74 12.54 -15.27
N MET A 51 -3.84 12.85 -14.34
CA MET A 51 -4.04 12.51 -12.92
C MET A 51 -5.34 13.10 -12.35
N LYS A 52 -5.74 14.29 -12.79
CA LYS A 52 -7.01 14.89 -12.41
C LYS A 52 -8.20 13.97 -12.73
N ASP A 53 -8.27 13.46 -13.95
CA ASP A 53 -9.37 12.61 -14.41
C ASP A 53 -9.35 11.23 -13.72
N PHE A 54 -8.14 10.75 -13.39
CA PHE A 54 -7.96 9.53 -12.60
C PHE A 54 -8.54 9.71 -11.18
N LEU A 55 -8.20 10.81 -10.51
CA LEU A 55 -8.61 11.09 -9.12
C LEU A 55 -10.11 11.39 -8.97
N GLU A 56 -10.79 11.74 -10.06
CA GLU A 56 -12.26 11.85 -10.08
C GLU A 56 -12.95 10.46 -10.00
N LYS A 57 -12.24 9.39 -10.40
CA LYS A 57 -12.80 8.03 -10.49
C LYS A 57 -12.26 7.07 -9.43
N TYR A 58 -11.03 7.28 -8.99
CA TYR A 58 -10.31 6.33 -8.16
C TYR A 58 -9.66 6.99 -6.94
N ASN A 59 -9.54 6.21 -5.86
CA ASN A 59 -8.76 6.62 -4.69
C ASN A 59 -7.28 6.78 -5.07
N PRO A 60 -6.59 7.83 -4.58
CA PRO A 60 -5.16 8.08 -4.85
C PRO A 60 -4.24 6.90 -4.52
N ASP A 61 -4.57 6.13 -3.49
CA ASP A 61 -3.78 4.97 -3.08
C ASP A 61 -3.70 3.89 -4.16
N ILE A 62 -4.73 3.80 -5.03
CA ILE A 62 -4.74 2.85 -6.14
C ILE A 62 -3.62 3.18 -7.14
N PHE A 63 -3.48 4.46 -7.51
CA PHE A 63 -2.39 4.86 -8.39
C PHE A 63 -1.02 4.72 -7.72
N ARG A 64 -0.92 5.10 -6.45
CA ARG A 64 0.31 4.92 -5.67
C ARG A 64 0.74 3.45 -5.67
N LEU A 65 -0.17 2.54 -5.33
CA LEU A 65 0.13 1.12 -5.31
C LEU A 65 0.47 0.58 -6.70
N PHE A 66 -0.26 1.00 -7.75
CA PHE A 66 0.06 0.65 -9.14
C PHE A 66 1.52 0.99 -9.47
N VAL A 67 1.98 2.20 -9.12
CA VAL A 67 3.37 2.62 -9.36
C VAL A 67 4.35 1.83 -8.51
N LEU A 68 4.05 1.59 -7.23
CA LEU A 68 4.92 0.88 -6.30
C LEU A 68 5.06 -0.62 -6.62
N LYS A 69 4.10 -1.22 -7.32
CA LYS A 69 4.16 -2.63 -7.76
C LYS A 69 5.21 -2.88 -8.84
N GLY A 70 5.63 -1.85 -9.54
CA GLY A 70 6.70 -1.94 -10.52
C GLY A 70 8.06 -1.57 -9.95
N TYR A 71 9.11 -2.22 -10.47
CA TYR A 71 10.46 -1.76 -10.17
C TYR A 71 10.71 -0.42 -10.86
N TYR A 72 11.16 0.59 -10.13
CA TYR A 72 11.19 1.97 -10.61
C TYR A 72 12.01 2.21 -11.89
N ARG A 73 13.01 1.34 -12.17
CA ARG A 73 13.82 1.40 -13.41
C ARG A 73 13.12 0.78 -14.62
N SER A 74 12.11 -0.04 -14.41
CA SER A 74 11.38 -0.75 -15.46
C SER A 74 10.19 0.06 -15.96
N PRO A 75 9.82 -0.06 -17.25
CA PRO A 75 8.57 0.50 -17.72
C PRO A 75 7.37 -0.13 -17.01
N LEU A 76 6.39 0.71 -16.69
CA LEU A 76 5.08 0.27 -16.18
C LEU A 76 4.08 0.26 -17.35
N VAL A 77 3.20 -0.73 -17.38
CA VAL A 77 2.12 -0.79 -18.36
C VAL A 77 0.80 -0.45 -17.66
N TYR A 78 0.23 0.69 -18.06
CA TYR A 78 -1.09 1.12 -17.60
C TYR A 78 -2.16 0.44 -18.46
N THR A 79 -2.98 -0.37 -17.81
CA THR A 79 -4.20 -0.97 -18.39
C THR A 79 -5.31 -0.95 -17.35
N ASP A 80 -6.55 -1.12 -17.79
CA ASP A 80 -7.68 -1.21 -16.86
C ASP A 80 -7.52 -2.40 -15.91
N GLU A 81 -6.94 -3.51 -16.38
CA GLU A 81 -6.64 -4.68 -15.57
C GLU A 81 -5.61 -4.39 -14.49
N SER A 82 -4.53 -3.64 -14.81
CA SER A 82 -3.48 -3.27 -13.85
C SER A 82 -4.01 -2.36 -12.75
N ILE A 83 -4.88 -1.41 -13.10
CA ILE A 83 -5.55 -0.53 -12.15
C ILE A 83 -6.56 -1.32 -11.30
N LYS A 84 -7.33 -2.22 -11.92
CA LYS A 84 -8.27 -3.08 -11.19
C LYS A 84 -7.56 -4.02 -10.21
N ALA A 85 -6.40 -4.55 -10.58
CA ALA A 85 -5.57 -5.35 -9.68
C ALA A 85 -5.10 -4.52 -8.47
N ALA A 86 -4.61 -3.29 -8.68
CA ALA A 86 -4.23 -2.39 -7.60
C ALA A 86 -5.43 -2.03 -6.70
N GLU A 87 -6.60 -1.76 -7.28
CA GLU A 87 -7.84 -1.51 -6.53
C GLU A 87 -8.21 -2.68 -5.61
N ASN A 88 -8.14 -3.91 -6.12
CA ASN A 88 -8.45 -5.10 -5.33
C ASN A 88 -7.46 -5.29 -4.16
N GLU A 89 -6.19 -4.98 -4.37
CA GLU A 89 -5.19 -5.03 -3.30
C GLU A 89 -5.40 -3.93 -2.24
N ILE A 90 -5.71 -2.70 -2.64
CA ILE A 90 -6.07 -1.64 -1.70
C ILE A 90 -7.29 -2.06 -0.87
N LYS A 91 -8.32 -2.65 -1.49
CA LYS A 91 -9.48 -3.21 -0.77
C LYS A 91 -9.07 -4.29 0.23
N LYS A 92 -8.16 -5.20 -0.16
CA LYS A 92 -7.64 -6.26 0.71
C LYS A 92 -6.92 -5.65 1.93
N TYR A 93 -6.06 -4.66 1.74
CA TYR A 93 -5.32 -4.00 2.80
C TYR A 93 -6.24 -3.21 3.73
N THR A 94 -7.16 -2.43 3.16
CA THR A 94 -8.16 -1.66 3.91
C THR A 94 -9.06 -2.57 4.75
N ASN A 95 -9.52 -3.69 4.19
CA ASN A 95 -10.34 -4.65 4.93
C ASN A 95 -9.57 -5.32 6.07
N CYS A 96 -8.29 -5.64 5.85
CA CYS A 96 -7.42 -6.16 6.91
C CYS A 96 -7.27 -5.15 8.04
N LYS A 97 -6.95 -3.89 7.69
CA LYS A 97 -6.84 -2.81 8.66
C LYS A 97 -8.14 -2.59 9.42
N LYS A 98 -9.28 -2.48 8.71
CA LYS A 98 -10.62 -2.32 9.34
C LYS A 98 -10.89 -3.44 10.36
N SER A 99 -10.59 -4.69 10.00
CA SER A 99 -10.81 -5.84 10.88
C SER A 99 -9.88 -5.82 12.09
N ALA A 100 -8.63 -5.42 11.91
CA ALA A 100 -7.65 -5.30 12.99
C ALA A 100 -7.98 -4.13 13.92
N ASP A 101 -8.32 -2.95 13.37
CA ASP A 101 -8.77 -1.77 14.14
C ASP A 101 -9.93 -2.15 15.07
N LEU A 102 -10.94 -2.84 14.52
CA LEU A 102 -12.11 -3.28 15.28
C LEU A 102 -11.75 -4.30 16.37
N PHE A 103 -10.94 -5.31 16.01
CA PHE A 103 -10.56 -6.36 16.94
C PHE A 103 -9.73 -5.79 18.10
N VAL A 104 -8.72 -4.98 17.82
CA VAL A 104 -7.85 -4.36 18.81
C VAL A 104 -8.66 -3.47 19.75
N LYS A 105 -9.58 -2.66 19.21
CA LYS A 105 -10.41 -1.76 20.01
C LYS A 105 -11.43 -2.52 20.86
N TYR A 106 -12.06 -3.55 20.29
CA TYR A 106 -13.06 -4.36 21.01
C TYR A 106 -12.47 -5.15 22.19
N HIS A 107 -11.26 -5.71 22.00
CA HIS A 107 -10.57 -6.49 23.05
C HIS A 107 -9.65 -5.63 23.91
N GLU A 108 -9.61 -4.30 23.71
CA GLU A 108 -8.75 -3.35 24.44
C GLU A 108 -7.28 -3.80 24.46
N LEU A 109 -6.81 -4.33 23.30
CA LEU A 109 -5.45 -4.83 23.21
C LEU A 109 -4.44 -3.68 23.29
N LYS A 110 -3.35 -3.92 24.01
CA LYS A 110 -2.21 -3.01 24.07
C LYS A 110 -1.37 -3.11 22.80
N ASP A 111 -0.56 -2.08 22.56
CA ASP A 111 0.43 -2.11 21.48
C ASP A 111 1.36 -3.32 21.66
N GLY A 112 1.57 -4.02 20.54
CA GLY A 112 2.49 -5.14 20.48
C GLY A 112 3.93 -4.68 20.19
N GLU A 113 4.82 -5.65 20.06
CA GLU A 113 6.22 -5.42 19.68
C GLU A 113 6.37 -5.50 18.16
N LEU A 114 7.40 -4.81 17.64
CA LEU A 114 7.78 -4.91 16.24
C LEU A 114 8.29 -6.33 15.94
N LEU A 115 7.74 -6.97 14.92
CA LEU A 115 8.20 -8.29 14.48
C LEU A 115 9.32 -8.14 13.45
N GLU A 116 10.56 -8.36 13.90
CA GLU A 116 11.77 -8.25 13.06
C GLU A 116 11.71 -9.19 11.84
N GLU A 117 11.06 -10.34 11.96
CA GLU A 117 10.87 -11.29 10.85
C GLU A 117 10.13 -10.73 9.62
N TYR A 118 9.39 -9.61 9.78
CA TYR A 118 8.76 -8.87 8.68
C TYR A 118 9.49 -7.54 8.42
N TYR A 119 9.89 -6.85 9.49
CA TYR A 119 10.48 -5.53 9.38
C TYR A 119 11.86 -5.56 8.69
N ASP A 120 12.75 -6.44 9.13
CA ASP A 120 14.10 -6.49 8.61
C ASP A 120 14.15 -6.86 7.13
N PRO A 121 13.52 -7.95 6.65
CA PRO A 121 13.53 -8.25 5.23
C PRO A 121 12.78 -7.21 4.37
N PHE A 122 11.78 -6.51 4.95
CA PHE A 122 11.13 -5.39 4.27
C PHE A 122 12.12 -4.23 4.07
N MET A 123 12.87 -3.85 5.10
CA MET A 123 13.88 -2.79 5.03
C MET A 123 15.06 -3.19 4.14
N GLU A 124 15.49 -4.45 4.18
CA GLU A 124 16.52 -5.00 3.29
C GLU A 124 16.10 -4.89 1.81
N ALA A 125 14.85 -5.24 1.51
CA ALA A 125 14.32 -5.08 0.15
C ALA A 125 14.34 -3.60 -0.31
N LEU A 126 14.02 -2.66 0.56
CA LEU A 126 14.10 -1.22 0.24
C LEU A 126 15.55 -0.74 0.11
N ALA A 127 16.48 -1.31 0.89
CA ALA A 127 17.90 -0.99 0.81
C ALA A 127 18.55 -1.57 -0.46
N ASP A 128 17.99 -2.62 -1.03
CA ASP A 128 18.41 -3.22 -2.31
C ASP A 128 17.82 -2.44 -3.50
N ASP A 129 18.39 -1.25 -3.77
CA ASP A 129 18.02 -0.37 -4.88
C ASP A 129 16.49 -0.11 -4.97
N PHE A 130 15.85 0.12 -3.82
CA PHE A 130 14.39 0.34 -3.72
C PHE A 130 13.56 -0.78 -4.38
N ASN A 131 13.86 -2.02 -4.05
CA ASN A 131 13.09 -3.18 -4.52
C ASN A 131 11.72 -3.26 -3.84
N VAL A 132 10.88 -2.25 -4.14
CA VAL A 132 9.53 -2.12 -3.57
C VAL A 132 8.64 -3.34 -3.88
N PRO A 133 8.70 -3.98 -5.06
CA PRO A 133 7.94 -5.21 -5.29
C PRO A 133 8.23 -6.32 -4.26
N ASN A 134 9.49 -6.52 -3.87
CA ASN A 134 9.83 -7.49 -2.83
C ASN A 134 9.35 -7.02 -1.43
N ALA A 135 9.48 -5.74 -1.11
CA ALA A 135 8.94 -5.19 0.13
C ALA A 135 7.42 -5.40 0.22
N LEU A 136 6.68 -5.17 -0.87
CA LEU A 136 5.23 -5.42 -0.94
C LEU A 136 4.87 -6.90 -0.76
N ALA A 137 5.69 -7.83 -1.27
CA ALA A 137 5.47 -9.26 -1.05
C ALA A 137 5.57 -9.64 0.44
N ILE A 138 6.49 -9.02 1.18
CA ILE A 138 6.60 -9.19 2.64
C ILE A 138 5.38 -8.59 3.35
N PHE A 139 4.95 -7.40 2.92
CA PHE A 139 3.73 -6.78 3.46
C PHE A 139 2.48 -7.64 3.20
N ASP A 140 2.37 -8.24 2.02
CA ASP A 140 1.29 -9.18 1.68
C ASP A 140 1.27 -10.43 2.58
N LYS A 141 2.45 -10.96 2.93
CA LYS A 141 2.57 -12.05 3.90
C LYS A 141 2.06 -11.61 5.27
N LEU A 142 2.49 -10.46 5.76
CA LEU A 142 2.05 -9.89 7.03
C LEU A 142 0.52 -9.69 7.07
N VAL A 143 -0.07 -9.13 6.01
CA VAL A 143 -1.53 -8.97 5.87
C VAL A 143 -2.26 -10.31 5.95
N LYS A 144 -1.73 -11.35 5.31
CA LYS A 144 -2.30 -12.70 5.37
C LYS A 144 -2.24 -13.26 6.78
N ASP A 145 -1.10 -13.12 7.46
CA ASP A 145 -0.88 -13.68 8.78
C ASP A 145 -1.69 -12.93 9.85
N LEU A 146 -1.82 -11.60 9.73
CA LEU A 146 -2.72 -10.80 10.58
C LEU A 146 -4.19 -11.23 10.41
N ASN A 147 -4.67 -11.40 9.18
CA ASN A 147 -6.03 -11.91 8.92
C ASN A 147 -6.25 -13.32 9.51
N ASN A 148 -5.23 -14.18 9.48
CA ASN A 148 -5.30 -15.51 10.06
C ASN A 148 -5.37 -15.45 11.59
N ALA A 149 -4.52 -14.61 12.21
CA ALA A 149 -4.50 -14.42 13.66
C ALA A 149 -5.85 -13.88 14.19
N ILE A 150 -6.46 -12.90 13.46
CA ILE A 150 -7.79 -12.37 13.81
C ILE A 150 -8.85 -13.48 13.74
N ARG A 151 -8.85 -14.31 12.70
CA ARG A 151 -9.80 -15.43 12.58
C ARG A 151 -9.65 -16.46 13.71
N GLN A 152 -8.41 -16.67 14.17
CA GLN A 152 -8.08 -17.60 15.25
C GLN A 152 -8.17 -16.96 16.65
N LYS A 153 -8.46 -15.64 16.74
CA LYS A 153 -8.54 -14.87 17.99
C LYS A 153 -7.25 -14.95 18.83
N GLN A 154 -6.09 -14.90 18.19
CA GLN A 154 -4.77 -14.97 18.84
C GLN A 154 -4.32 -13.58 19.31
N GLU A 155 -4.90 -13.07 20.40
CA GLU A 155 -4.76 -11.68 20.86
C GLU A 155 -3.30 -11.19 20.94
N ASN A 156 -2.42 -11.95 21.59
CA ASN A 156 -1.01 -11.57 21.73
C ASN A 156 -0.30 -11.42 20.36
N LEU A 157 -0.60 -12.32 19.42
CA LEU A 157 -0.01 -12.29 18.09
C LEU A 157 -0.60 -11.13 17.26
N ILE A 158 -1.91 -10.88 17.41
CA ILE A 158 -2.60 -9.77 16.72
C ILE A 158 -1.98 -8.44 17.11
N SER A 159 -1.69 -8.18 18.38
CA SER A 159 -1.08 -6.95 18.86
C SER A 159 0.24 -6.66 18.12
N SER A 160 1.14 -7.63 18.03
CA SER A 160 2.45 -7.46 17.38
C SER A 160 2.36 -7.40 15.86
N LEU A 161 1.53 -8.25 15.23
CA LEU A 161 1.27 -8.20 13.78
C LEU A 161 0.64 -6.87 13.38
N TYR A 162 -0.32 -6.36 14.15
CA TYR A 162 -0.97 -5.09 13.85
C TYR A 162 -0.05 -3.88 14.06
N PHE A 163 0.76 -3.89 15.12
CA PHE A 163 1.80 -2.87 15.33
C PHE A 163 2.78 -2.84 14.14
N THR A 164 3.27 -4.01 13.73
CA THR A 164 4.17 -4.14 12.58
C THR A 164 3.50 -3.73 11.28
N PHE A 165 2.22 -4.11 11.06
CA PHE A 165 1.43 -3.69 9.91
C PHE A 165 1.36 -2.18 9.79
N ASN A 166 1.02 -1.47 10.86
CA ASN A 166 0.95 -0.01 10.86
C ASN A 166 2.32 0.60 10.54
N ARG A 167 3.40 0.03 11.09
CA ARG A 167 4.76 0.52 10.83
C ARG A 167 5.17 0.39 9.36
N LEU A 168 4.93 -0.77 8.75
CA LEU A 168 5.25 -0.97 7.33
C LEU A 168 4.31 -0.18 6.41
N HIS A 169 3.03 -0.14 6.73
CA HIS A 169 2.03 0.65 6.03
C HIS A 169 2.41 2.14 5.95
N ASP A 170 2.90 2.73 7.05
CA ASP A 170 3.36 4.11 7.08
C ASP A 170 4.57 4.34 6.16
N ILE A 171 5.50 3.38 6.10
CA ILE A 171 6.66 3.45 5.20
C ILE A 171 6.22 3.40 3.73
N ILE A 172 5.25 2.54 3.38
CA ILE A 172 4.68 2.46 2.02
C ILE A 172 3.94 3.76 1.67
N GLY A 173 3.39 4.45 2.68
CA GLY A 173 2.71 5.72 2.53
C GLY A 173 1.31 5.61 1.91
N LEU A 174 0.63 4.48 2.08
CA LEU A 174 -0.78 4.31 1.76
C LEU A 174 -1.62 4.90 2.91
N LYS A 175 -2.79 5.48 2.61
CA LYS A 175 -3.65 6.03 3.67
C LYS A 175 -4.55 4.97 4.30
N LEU A 176 -5.06 4.02 3.51
CA LEU A 176 -5.97 2.94 3.91
C LEU A 176 -7.06 3.43 4.88
N GLU A 177 -7.86 4.37 4.40
CA GLU A 177 -8.90 4.99 5.22
C GLU A 177 -9.89 3.95 5.75
N THR A 178 -10.04 3.92 7.08
CA THR A 178 -11.00 3.07 7.78
C THR A 178 -11.98 3.96 8.56
N PRO A 179 -13.24 3.55 8.73
CA PRO A 179 -14.20 4.30 9.51
C PRO A 179 -13.75 4.41 10.97
N THR A 180 -14.09 5.50 11.61
CA THR A 180 -13.89 5.66 13.06
C THR A 180 -14.79 4.67 13.79
N ILE A 181 -14.20 3.86 14.65
CA ILE A 181 -14.92 2.89 15.47
C ILE A 181 -15.42 3.63 16.70
N ASP A 182 -16.72 3.79 16.84
CA ASP A 182 -17.41 4.39 17.99
C ASP A 182 -18.09 3.33 18.84
N GLU A 183 -18.78 3.76 19.89
CA GLU A 183 -19.50 2.87 20.81
C GLU A 183 -20.67 2.13 20.14
N GLU A 184 -21.27 2.71 19.11
CA GLU A 184 -22.35 2.08 18.36
C GLU A 184 -21.82 0.87 17.55
N ILE A 185 -20.72 1.04 16.85
CA ILE A 185 -20.04 -0.06 16.13
C ILE A 185 -19.60 -1.16 17.12
N LEU A 186 -19.03 -0.79 18.26
CA LEU A 186 -18.64 -1.78 19.29
C LEU A 186 -19.85 -2.55 19.83
N LYS A 187 -20.99 -1.90 20.01
CA LYS A 187 -22.24 -2.54 20.43
C LYS A 187 -22.74 -3.53 19.39
N LEU A 188 -22.76 -3.13 18.11
CA LEU A 188 -23.12 -4.01 16.99
C LEU A 188 -22.19 -5.21 16.89
N TYR A 189 -20.89 -5.00 17.12
CA TYR A 189 -19.92 -6.10 17.09
C TYR A 189 -20.10 -7.08 18.24
N ARG A 190 -20.45 -6.60 19.45
CA ARG A 190 -20.83 -7.47 20.59
C ARG A 190 -22.05 -8.33 20.27
N GLU A 191 -23.08 -7.74 19.69
CA GLU A 191 -24.27 -8.45 19.25
C GLU A 191 -23.95 -9.50 18.19
N PHE A 192 -23.14 -9.14 17.18
CA PHE A 192 -22.65 -10.06 16.16
C PHE A 192 -21.92 -11.26 16.75
N GLU A 193 -20.99 -11.06 17.69
CA GLU A 193 -20.25 -12.15 18.34
C GLU A 193 -21.19 -13.04 19.15
N THR A 194 -22.17 -12.47 19.86
CA THR A 194 -23.18 -13.22 20.62
C THR A 194 -24.01 -14.12 19.71
N LEU A 195 -24.55 -13.56 18.62
CA LEU A 195 -25.35 -14.31 17.63
C LEU A 195 -24.53 -15.45 16.99
N ARG A 196 -23.24 -15.23 16.75
CA ARG A 196 -22.35 -16.29 16.24
C ARG A 196 -22.14 -17.42 17.24
N LEU A 197 -22.01 -17.10 18.53
CA LEU A 197 -21.91 -18.11 19.60
C LEU A 197 -23.21 -18.92 19.71
N GLU A 198 -24.36 -18.27 19.54
CA GLU A 198 -25.68 -18.90 19.50
C GLU A 198 -25.98 -19.65 18.19
N LYS A 199 -25.04 -19.61 17.22
CA LYS A 199 -25.18 -20.18 15.86
C LYS A 199 -26.32 -19.57 15.04
N ASN A 200 -26.78 -18.37 15.40
CA ASN A 200 -27.77 -17.61 14.64
C ASN A 200 -27.09 -16.81 13.51
N TYR A 201 -26.63 -17.53 12.52
CA TYR A 201 -25.86 -16.93 11.41
C TYR A 201 -26.70 -15.97 10.57
N SER A 202 -28.01 -16.19 10.43
CA SER A 202 -28.89 -15.34 9.63
C SER A 202 -28.96 -13.90 10.17
N GLU A 203 -29.11 -13.74 11.50
CA GLU A 203 -29.11 -12.42 12.12
C GLU A 203 -27.71 -11.81 12.19
N ALA A 204 -26.68 -12.63 12.45
CA ALA A 204 -25.29 -12.19 12.45
C ALA A 204 -24.89 -11.60 11.08
N ASP A 205 -25.30 -12.21 9.96
CA ASP A 205 -25.00 -11.71 8.61
C ASP A 205 -25.69 -10.37 8.31
N LYS A 206 -26.85 -10.08 8.93
CA LYS A 206 -27.49 -8.76 8.80
C LYS A 206 -26.66 -7.66 9.47
N ILE A 207 -26.15 -7.91 10.66
CA ILE A 207 -25.26 -6.95 11.35
C ILE A 207 -23.96 -6.75 10.58
N ARG A 208 -23.42 -7.81 9.99
CA ARG A 208 -22.21 -7.72 9.17
C ARG A 208 -22.36 -6.87 7.92
N ALA A 209 -23.57 -6.70 7.42
CA ALA A 209 -23.87 -5.91 6.23
C ALA A 209 -23.98 -4.40 6.50
N ILE A 210 -24.06 -4.00 7.77
CA ILE A 210 -24.03 -2.61 8.23
C ILE A 210 -22.57 -2.14 8.35
#